data_1935281aa67f607824ab81493020337f
#
_entry.id   1935281aa67f607824ab81493020337f
#
_cell.length_a   1.000
_cell.length_b   1.000
_cell.length_c   1.000
_cell.angle_alpha   90.00
_cell.angle_beta   90.00
_cell.angle_gamma   90.00
#
_symmetry.space_group_name_H-M   'P 1'
#
loop_
_entity.id
_entity.type
_entity.pdbx_description
1 polymer ?
#
loop_
_entity_poly.entity_id
_entity_poly.type
_entity_poly.pdbx_seq_one_letter_code
_entity_poly.pdbx_strand_id
1 'polypeptide(L)'
;MSKKKHRKYDEYALLNYGSDYDDCFEEDTYYDDTPPLSSYTPQVDSDEDSYVDIPTIDVPRNKKARAVRAFANRIAGDCHVKVLEHKELLFYDEKAFCYTPISAPLVFVQQVLGTKVWNLTQKDMGDIVQALFSDPDIQIAAEDVNADPYRINCLSGDLDWQTGQLREHSDQKLYTYCVDACYLMPDERQGCPVFDQFCATSLQNDPAKRQQLLEVLGYILSDAVGAKSAFFLHGAPDSGKSILLNFASALLDKRLIVNIQLHQLNEKFKIAELLGKKINVAGEIKGSALRDISSFKSITGGDRMCGEFKGELPFYFTPTCKLLFAGNTLPETKDTDMTRSFVNRLCVVIFGVSIPKDKQDKNLLNKLLEERDEIFSLAMDALASLHKRNYQFTVPTDTQHFLNAYAETQSSVHAFLKDWCEIGNGGYVFSRDLCSAYREYCDLNGFDPIKNQAMQNMIVTLPNVSRERIRAEGKNLRGFRGLIVHRESRNAGTMEHSS
;
A
#
# COMPACT_ATOMS: atom_id res chain seq x y z
N MET A 1 -38.85 -4.90 3.70
CA MET A 1 -38.43 -5.98 2.77
C MET A 1 -37.75 -5.33 1.56
N SER A 2 -36.48 -4.98 1.71
CA SER A 2 -35.66 -4.39 0.65
C SER A 2 -34.87 -5.51 -0.04
N LYS A 3 -35.05 -5.66 -1.32
CA LYS A 3 -34.34 -6.68 -2.15
C LYS A 3 -32.88 -6.25 -2.29
N LYS A 4 -31.97 -6.98 -1.62
CA LYS A 4 -30.52 -6.90 -1.86
C LYS A 4 -30.24 -7.20 -3.34
N LYS A 5 -29.76 -6.21 -4.10
CA LYS A 5 -29.22 -6.40 -5.45
C LYS A 5 -27.78 -6.88 -5.33
N HIS A 6 -27.52 -8.17 -5.53
CA HIS A 6 -26.17 -8.66 -5.80
C HIS A 6 -25.66 -8.07 -7.11
N ARG A 7 -24.58 -7.30 -7.06
CA ARG A 7 -23.82 -6.89 -8.23
C ARG A 7 -23.12 -8.13 -8.83
N LYS A 8 -23.51 -8.53 -10.03
CA LYS A 8 -22.70 -9.38 -10.90
C LYS A 8 -21.64 -8.48 -11.55
N TYR A 9 -20.39 -8.66 -11.15
CA TYR A 9 -19.20 -8.15 -11.86
C TYR A 9 -18.88 -9.13 -13.01
N ASP A 10 -19.70 -9.15 -14.04
CA ASP A 10 -19.38 -9.81 -15.29
C ASP A 10 -19.92 -8.92 -16.40
N GLU A 11 -19.03 -8.11 -17.00
CA GLU A 11 -19.15 -7.66 -18.39
C GLU A 11 -18.26 -6.43 -18.73
N TYR A 12 -17.06 -6.34 -18.13
CA TYR A 12 -15.98 -5.58 -18.75
C TYR A 12 -14.73 -6.45 -18.85
N ALA A 13 -14.90 -7.64 -19.44
CA ALA A 13 -13.81 -8.50 -19.82
C ALA A 13 -13.15 -7.92 -21.07
N LEU A 14 -11.89 -7.47 -20.89
CA LEU A 14 -10.78 -7.60 -21.81
C LEU A 14 -11.14 -7.95 -23.29
N LEU A 15 -11.28 -6.94 -24.13
CA LEU A 15 -11.01 -7.09 -25.54
C LEU A 15 -9.56 -6.65 -25.80
N ASN A 16 -8.64 -7.62 -25.75
CA ASN A 16 -7.36 -7.53 -26.42
C ASN A 16 -7.64 -7.51 -27.93
N TYR A 17 -7.53 -6.35 -28.56
CA TYR A 17 -7.41 -6.27 -30.00
C TYR A 17 -5.94 -6.17 -30.37
N GLY A 18 -5.46 -7.25 -30.98
CA GLY A 18 -4.19 -7.32 -31.66
C GLY A 18 -4.11 -6.31 -32.81
N SER A 19 -2.92 -5.83 -33.03
CA SER A 19 -2.48 -5.04 -34.16
C SER A 19 -2.68 -5.81 -35.47
N ASP A 20 -3.77 -5.55 -36.21
CA ASP A 20 -3.90 -5.86 -37.62
C ASP A 20 -5.11 -5.10 -38.20
N TYR A 21 -4.93 -3.82 -38.50
CA TYR A 21 -5.78 -3.04 -39.37
C TYR A 21 -4.94 -1.99 -40.10
N ASP A 22 -4.08 -2.46 -40.99
CA ASP A 22 -3.67 -1.66 -42.14
C ASP A 22 -4.55 -2.08 -43.35
N ASP A 23 -4.86 -1.08 -44.17
CA ASP A 23 -5.61 -1.13 -45.42
C ASP A 23 -7.13 -1.27 -45.34
N CYS A 24 -7.79 -0.10 -45.47
CA CYS A 24 -8.93 0.20 -46.34
C CYS A 24 -9.59 1.52 -45.92
N PHE A 25 -9.05 2.66 -46.39
CA PHE A 25 -9.81 3.92 -46.38
C PHE A 25 -9.63 4.64 -47.71
N GLU A 26 -10.66 4.54 -48.54
CA GLU A 26 -10.85 5.51 -49.65
C GLU A 26 -11.28 6.85 -49.07
N GLU A 27 -10.65 7.92 -49.53
CA GLU A 27 -11.02 9.32 -49.22
C GLU A 27 -12.37 9.66 -49.85
N ASP A 28 -13.47 9.40 -49.18
CA ASP A 28 -14.75 9.95 -49.58
C ASP A 28 -15.06 11.24 -48.82
N THR A 29 -15.00 12.33 -49.59
CA THR A 29 -15.41 13.69 -49.22
C THR A 29 -16.94 13.79 -49.07
N TYR A 30 -17.47 13.40 -47.91
CA TYR A 30 -18.88 13.60 -47.57
C TYR A 30 -19.03 14.48 -46.33
N TYR A 31 -18.97 15.81 -46.55
CA TYR A 31 -19.25 16.80 -45.50
C TYR A 31 -20.34 17.81 -45.82
N ASP A 32 -21.15 17.63 -46.85
CA ASP A 32 -22.13 18.67 -47.26
C ASP A 32 -23.57 18.42 -46.80
N ASP A 33 -23.88 17.24 -46.24
CA ASP A 33 -25.25 16.90 -45.79
C ASP A 33 -25.41 16.74 -44.28
N THR A 34 -24.46 17.22 -43.44
CA THR A 34 -24.71 17.26 -42.01
C THR A 34 -25.64 18.39 -41.64
N PRO A 35 -26.72 18.10 -40.89
CA PRO A 35 -27.61 19.16 -40.42
C PRO A 35 -26.82 20.17 -39.57
N PRO A 36 -27.19 21.45 -39.59
CA PRO A 36 -26.48 22.49 -38.86
C PRO A 36 -26.42 22.13 -37.36
N LEU A 37 -25.32 22.48 -36.71
CA LEU A 37 -25.07 22.23 -35.28
C LEU A 37 -26.23 22.60 -34.34
N SER A 38 -27.09 23.53 -34.76
CA SER A 38 -28.32 23.90 -34.04
C SER A 38 -29.35 22.78 -33.90
N SER A 39 -29.24 21.70 -34.68
CA SER A 39 -30.16 20.54 -34.59
C SER A 39 -29.66 19.48 -33.60
N TYR A 40 -28.46 19.61 -33.07
CA TYR A 40 -27.84 18.68 -32.08
C TYR A 40 -27.71 19.28 -30.70
N THR A 41 -28.18 20.51 -30.46
CA THR A 41 -28.28 21.05 -29.10
C THR A 41 -29.32 20.23 -28.33
N PRO A 42 -29.03 19.71 -27.13
CA PRO A 42 -30.06 19.14 -26.28
C PRO A 42 -31.14 20.23 -26.04
N GLN A 43 -32.40 19.81 -26.00
CA GLN A 43 -33.40 20.64 -25.35
C GLN A 43 -32.98 20.73 -23.87
N VAL A 44 -32.26 21.79 -23.54
CA VAL A 44 -32.13 22.26 -22.18
C VAL A 44 -33.44 22.96 -21.90
N ASP A 45 -34.16 22.45 -20.91
CA ASP A 45 -35.29 23.21 -20.34
C ASP A 45 -34.78 24.61 -20.00
N SER A 46 -35.55 25.59 -20.45
CA SER A 46 -35.24 26.99 -20.36
C SER A 46 -35.14 27.47 -18.91
N ASP A 47 -33.94 27.46 -18.37
CA ASP A 47 -33.56 28.40 -17.31
C ASP A 47 -32.38 29.22 -17.87
N GLU A 48 -32.71 30.43 -18.23
CA GLU A 48 -31.80 31.48 -18.61
C GLU A 48 -30.85 31.76 -17.45
N ASP A 49 -29.57 31.87 -17.81
CA ASP A 49 -28.45 32.51 -17.12
C ASP A 49 -27.27 31.60 -16.81
N SER A 50 -26.45 31.37 -17.83
CA SER A 50 -24.98 31.39 -17.68
C SER A 50 -24.29 31.29 -19.05
N TYR A 51 -24.42 32.30 -19.89
CA TYR A 51 -23.43 32.52 -20.93
C TYR A 51 -22.20 33.16 -20.29
N VAL A 52 -21.18 32.33 -20.02
CA VAL A 52 -19.86 32.87 -19.75
C VAL A 52 -19.36 33.52 -21.04
N ASP A 53 -19.18 34.83 -20.99
CA ASP A 53 -18.64 35.64 -22.07
C ASP A 53 -17.20 35.22 -22.34
N ILE A 54 -17.00 34.30 -23.28
CA ILE A 54 -15.67 33.86 -23.69
C ILE A 54 -15.10 35.01 -24.53
N PRO A 55 -13.97 35.63 -24.10
CA PRO A 55 -13.33 36.67 -24.89
C PRO A 55 -13.04 36.12 -26.29
N THR A 56 -13.50 36.81 -27.30
CA THR A 56 -13.36 36.50 -28.72
C THR A 56 -11.89 36.53 -29.11
N ILE A 57 -11.18 35.44 -28.85
CA ILE A 57 -9.96 35.10 -29.58
C ILE A 57 -10.44 34.71 -30.98
N ASP A 58 -9.81 35.25 -32.01
CA ASP A 58 -10.15 35.01 -33.40
C ASP A 58 -10.03 33.51 -33.73
N VAL A 59 -11.08 32.75 -33.44
CA VAL A 59 -11.14 31.30 -33.64
C VAL A 59 -11.28 31.08 -35.15
N PRO A 60 -10.43 30.26 -35.77
CA PRO A 60 -10.54 29.96 -37.18
C PRO A 60 -11.98 29.58 -37.54
N ARG A 61 -12.52 30.22 -38.61
CA ARG A 61 -13.91 30.05 -39.05
C ARG A 61 -14.26 28.62 -39.51
N ASN A 62 -13.52 27.61 -39.07
CA ASN A 62 -13.75 26.23 -39.44
C ASN A 62 -14.87 25.64 -38.57
N LYS A 63 -16.04 25.41 -39.19
CA LYS A 63 -17.22 24.79 -38.56
C LYS A 63 -16.88 23.49 -37.87
N LYS A 64 -15.93 22.71 -38.41
CA LYS A 64 -15.45 21.44 -37.87
C LYS A 64 -14.74 21.60 -36.50
N ALA A 65 -13.83 22.55 -36.38
CA ALA A 65 -13.10 22.79 -35.12
C ALA A 65 -14.06 23.23 -33.99
N ARG A 66 -15.09 24.00 -34.33
CA ARG A 66 -16.15 24.38 -33.36
C ARG A 66 -16.97 23.17 -32.92
N ALA A 67 -17.29 22.25 -33.84
CA ALA A 67 -18.03 21.04 -33.52
C ALA A 67 -17.23 20.11 -32.60
N VAL A 68 -15.95 19.87 -32.89
CA VAL A 68 -15.04 19.08 -32.04
C VAL A 68 -14.99 19.64 -30.62
N ARG A 69 -14.80 20.95 -30.47
CA ARG A 69 -14.78 21.61 -29.17
C ARG A 69 -16.10 21.50 -28.42
N ALA A 70 -17.24 21.69 -29.12
CA ALA A 70 -18.56 21.54 -28.51
C ALA A 70 -18.82 20.11 -28.02
N PHE A 71 -18.41 19.09 -28.78
CA PHE A 71 -18.50 17.70 -28.34
C PHE A 71 -17.58 17.40 -27.15
N ALA A 72 -16.35 17.91 -27.15
CA ALA A 72 -15.43 17.74 -26.02
C ALA A 72 -16.00 18.37 -24.73
N ASN A 73 -16.49 19.62 -24.81
CA ASN A 73 -17.09 20.29 -23.65
C ASN A 73 -18.34 19.56 -23.15
N ARG A 74 -19.15 19.03 -24.05
CA ARG A 74 -20.34 18.25 -23.68
C ARG A 74 -19.94 16.95 -22.96
N ILE A 75 -18.94 16.18 -23.49
CA ILE A 75 -18.45 14.97 -22.85
C ILE A 75 -17.85 15.31 -21.49
N ALA A 76 -17.09 16.40 -21.41
CA ALA A 76 -16.49 16.85 -20.16
C ALA A 76 -17.55 17.15 -19.09
N GLY A 77 -18.65 17.82 -19.48
CA GLY A 77 -19.77 18.12 -18.59
C GLY A 77 -20.62 16.91 -18.24
N ASP A 78 -21.14 16.20 -19.26
CA ASP A 78 -22.09 15.08 -19.05
C ASP A 78 -21.44 13.88 -18.30
N CYS A 79 -20.14 13.68 -18.45
CA CYS A 79 -19.41 12.58 -17.81
C CYS A 79 -18.47 13.06 -16.70
N HIS A 80 -18.51 14.32 -16.33
CA HIS A 80 -17.62 14.93 -15.33
C HIS A 80 -16.16 14.54 -15.54
N VAL A 81 -15.66 14.70 -16.81
CA VAL A 81 -14.30 14.28 -17.18
C VAL A 81 -13.27 15.18 -16.53
N LYS A 82 -12.19 14.60 -16.06
CA LYS A 82 -10.99 15.28 -15.57
C LYS A 82 -9.76 14.74 -16.28
N VAL A 83 -8.71 15.55 -16.34
CA VAL A 83 -7.40 15.17 -16.90
C VAL A 83 -6.35 15.28 -15.81
N LEU A 84 -5.81 14.15 -15.40
CA LEU A 84 -4.79 14.08 -14.39
C LEU A 84 -3.40 14.33 -15.01
N GLU A 85 -2.74 15.42 -14.59
CA GLU A 85 -1.37 15.79 -14.98
C GLU A 85 -1.10 15.74 -16.50
N HIS A 86 -2.10 16.10 -17.33
CA HIS A 86 -2.04 16.06 -18.80
C HIS A 86 -1.79 14.68 -19.41
N LYS A 87 -1.96 13.59 -18.63
CA LYS A 87 -1.59 12.22 -19.05
C LYS A 87 -2.75 11.25 -19.07
N GLU A 88 -3.67 11.37 -18.14
CA GLU A 88 -4.73 10.39 -17.92
C GLU A 88 -6.10 11.07 -17.89
N LEU A 89 -7.02 10.56 -18.72
CA LEU A 89 -8.42 10.95 -18.69
C LEU A 89 -9.15 10.13 -17.61
N LEU A 90 -9.87 10.81 -16.75
CA LEU A 90 -10.75 10.25 -15.74
C LEU A 90 -12.18 10.65 -16.02
N PHE A 91 -13.16 9.81 -15.70
CA PHE A 91 -14.57 10.18 -15.68
C PHE A 91 -15.20 9.79 -14.34
N TYR A 92 -16.20 10.53 -13.91
CA TYR A 92 -16.93 10.16 -12.70
C TYR A 92 -17.91 9.02 -12.99
N ASP A 93 -17.66 7.87 -12.39
CA ASP A 93 -18.55 6.70 -12.48
C ASP A 93 -19.58 6.76 -11.34
N GLU A 94 -20.81 7.15 -11.64
CA GLU A 94 -21.92 7.21 -10.68
C GLU A 94 -22.22 5.87 -10.00
N LYS A 95 -21.86 4.75 -10.64
CA LYS A 95 -22.06 3.42 -10.06
C LYS A 95 -20.94 3.04 -9.09
N ALA A 96 -19.73 3.51 -9.37
CA ALA A 96 -18.56 3.30 -8.54
C ALA A 96 -18.39 4.43 -7.51
N PHE A 97 -19.11 5.53 -7.65
CA PHE A 97 -19.01 6.72 -6.79
C PHE A 97 -17.61 7.33 -6.74
N CYS A 98 -16.85 7.23 -7.82
CA CYS A 98 -15.49 7.74 -7.89
C CYS A 98 -15.04 7.98 -9.33
N TYR A 99 -13.95 8.74 -9.49
CA TYR A 99 -13.28 8.92 -10.76
C TYR A 99 -12.56 7.67 -11.20
N THR A 100 -12.81 7.25 -12.44
CA THR A 100 -12.25 6.02 -13.02
C THR A 100 -11.44 6.37 -14.27
N PRO A 101 -10.23 5.78 -14.45
CA PRO A 101 -9.43 5.99 -15.63
C PRO A 101 -10.12 5.49 -16.91
N ILE A 102 -10.02 6.28 -17.96
CA ILE A 102 -10.49 5.93 -19.30
C ILE A 102 -9.34 5.24 -20.04
N SER A 103 -9.30 3.92 -20.03
CA SER A 103 -8.23 3.13 -20.66
C SER A 103 -8.27 3.17 -22.20
N ALA A 104 -9.43 3.42 -22.80
CA ALA A 104 -9.63 3.50 -24.25
C ALA A 104 -10.41 4.77 -24.62
N PRO A 105 -9.74 5.95 -24.69
CA PRO A 105 -10.42 7.23 -24.91
C PRO A 105 -11.29 7.30 -26.15
N LEU A 106 -10.84 6.74 -27.29
CA LEU A 106 -11.62 6.72 -28.53
C LEU A 106 -12.92 5.92 -28.38
N VAL A 107 -12.85 4.76 -27.74
CA VAL A 107 -14.02 3.92 -27.49
C VAL A 107 -14.97 4.60 -26.52
N PHE A 108 -14.45 5.25 -25.49
CA PHE A 108 -15.25 6.04 -24.54
C PHE A 108 -16.01 7.17 -25.25
N VAL A 109 -15.33 7.97 -26.07
CA VAL A 109 -15.97 9.04 -26.86
C VAL A 109 -17.06 8.46 -27.76
N GLN A 110 -16.81 7.36 -28.44
CA GLN A 110 -17.78 6.67 -29.28
C GLN A 110 -19.01 6.19 -28.48
N GLN A 111 -18.80 5.63 -27.29
CA GLN A 111 -19.87 5.16 -26.42
C GLN A 111 -20.75 6.30 -25.88
N VAL A 112 -20.12 7.40 -25.44
CA VAL A 112 -20.81 8.57 -24.88
C VAL A 112 -21.63 9.29 -25.97
N LEU A 113 -21.05 9.51 -27.14
CA LEU A 113 -21.76 10.12 -28.26
C LEU A 113 -22.82 9.20 -28.87
N GLY A 114 -22.60 7.88 -28.78
CA GLY A 114 -23.54 6.84 -29.18
C GLY A 114 -24.00 6.94 -30.63
N THR A 115 -25.16 6.38 -30.91
CA THR A 115 -25.83 6.44 -32.21
C THR A 115 -26.45 7.82 -32.52
N LYS A 116 -26.33 8.77 -31.60
CA LYS A 116 -26.91 10.12 -31.75
C LYS A 116 -26.13 11.00 -32.71
N VAL A 117 -24.85 10.68 -32.98
CA VAL A 117 -24.00 11.45 -33.88
C VAL A 117 -23.57 10.55 -35.03
N TRP A 118 -24.29 10.64 -36.14
CA TRP A 118 -23.97 9.96 -37.39
C TRP A 118 -22.82 10.70 -38.06
N ASN A 119 -21.85 9.97 -38.63
CA ASN A 119 -20.77 10.50 -39.47
C ASN A 119 -19.53 11.09 -38.74
N LEU A 120 -19.26 10.75 -37.48
CA LEU A 120 -17.95 11.01 -36.90
C LEU A 120 -16.94 9.96 -37.42
N THR A 121 -15.88 10.47 -38.05
CA THR A 121 -14.75 9.63 -38.44
C THR A 121 -13.86 9.33 -37.23
N GLN A 122 -13.02 8.30 -37.32
CA GLN A 122 -12.03 8.00 -36.27
C GLN A 122 -11.11 9.19 -36.00
N LYS A 123 -10.78 9.98 -37.02
CA LYS A 123 -10.02 11.22 -36.89
C LYS A 123 -10.76 12.26 -36.05
N ASP A 124 -12.08 12.43 -36.25
CA ASP A 124 -12.86 13.40 -35.47
C ASP A 124 -12.93 12.98 -33.99
N MET A 125 -13.05 11.68 -33.70
CA MET A 125 -12.99 11.17 -32.33
C MET A 125 -11.61 11.40 -31.71
N GLY A 126 -10.52 11.23 -32.47
CA GLY A 126 -9.17 11.59 -32.06
C GLY A 126 -9.01 13.08 -31.76
N ASP A 127 -9.56 13.94 -32.60
CA ASP A 127 -9.54 15.40 -32.39
C ASP A 127 -10.35 15.80 -31.11
N ILE A 128 -11.46 15.11 -30.82
CA ILE A 128 -12.23 15.30 -29.56
C ILE A 128 -11.39 14.88 -28.35
N VAL A 129 -10.72 13.72 -28.40
CA VAL A 129 -9.82 13.27 -27.33
C VAL A 129 -8.70 14.26 -27.09
N GLN A 130 -8.09 14.80 -28.15
CA GLN A 130 -7.05 15.83 -28.03
C GLN A 130 -7.61 17.14 -27.46
N ALA A 131 -8.83 17.52 -27.82
CA ALA A 131 -9.49 18.69 -27.24
C ALA A 131 -9.74 18.51 -25.73
N LEU A 132 -10.14 17.31 -25.26
CA LEU A 132 -10.25 16.99 -23.84
C LEU A 132 -8.91 17.13 -23.13
N PHE A 133 -7.84 16.52 -23.65
CA PHE A 133 -6.49 16.63 -23.05
C PHE A 133 -5.97 18.07 -22.99
N SER A 134 -6.40 18.92 -23.89
CA SER A 134 -5.95 20.32 -23.99
C SER A 134 -6.85 21.32 -23.25
N ASP A 135 -7.93 20.85 -22.64
CA ASP A 135 -8.89 21.71 -21.94
C ASP A 135 -8.35 22.11 -20.56
N PRO A 136 -8.09 23.41 -20.30
CA PRO A 136 -7.55 23.85 -19.03
C PRO A 136 -8.54 23.72 -17.86
N ASP A 137 -9.85 23.72 -18.14
CA ASP A 137 -10.90 23.76 -17.10
C ASP A 137 -11.10 22.41 -16.42
N ILE A 138 -10.62 21.32 -17.04
CA ILE A 138 -10.73 19.97 -16.53
C ILE A 138 -9.38 19.38 -16.07
N GLN A 139 -8.29 20.18 -16.10
CA GLN A 139 -6.99 19.74 -15.58
C GLN A 139 -7.02 19.66 -14.06
N ILE A 140 -6.47 18.59 -13.52
CA ILE A 140 -6.27 18.39 -12.07
C ILE A 140 -4.84 17.95 -11.78
N ALA A 141 -4.33 18.34 -10.62
CA ALA A 141 -3.04 17.88 -10.13
C ALA A 141 -3.18 16.57 -9.31
N ALA A 142 -2.09 15.80 -9.22
CA ALA A 142 -2.10 14.57 -8.43
C ALA A 142 -2.38 14.83 -6.94
N GLU A 143 -1.98 15.98 -6.42
CA GLU A 143 -2.21 16.41 -5.05
C GLU A 143 -3.67 16.72 -4.72
N ASP A 144 -4.51 16.99 -5.74
CA ASP A 144 -5.93 17.23 -5.56
C ASP A 144 -6.74 15.94 -5.42
N VAL A 145 -6.15 14.82 -5.86
CA VAL A 145 -6.80 13.51 -5.85
C VAL A 145 -6.67 12.87 -4.47
N ASN A 146 -7.79 12.46 -3.89
CA ASN A 146 -7.86 11.88 -2.54
C ASN A 146 -7.17 12.76 -1.48
N ALA A 147 -7.24 14.09 -1.62
CA ALA A 147 -6.41 15.04 -0.92
C ALA A 147 -6.68 15.13 0.59
N ASP A 148 -7.88 14.80 1.04
CA ASP A 148 -8.26 14.90 2.46
C ASP A 148 -7.98 13.58 3.19
N PRO A 149 -6.92 13.51 4.03
CA PRO A 149 -6.53 12.29 4.73
C PRO A 149 -7.51 11.89 5.85
N TYR A 150 -8.44 12.77 6.20
CA TYR A 150 -9.44 12.53 7.26
C TYR A 150 -10.77 12.03 6.71
N ARG A 151 -10.87 11.88 5.41
CA ARG A 151 -12.08 11.42 4.74
C ARG A 151 -11.82 10.15 3.96
N ILE A 152 -12.86 9.35 3.81
CA ILE A 152 -12.82 8.10 3.05
C ILE A 152 -14.10 7.96 2.23
N ASN A 153 -13.96 7.67 0.95
CA ASN A 153 -15.09 7.39 0.09
C ASN A 153 -15.48 5.91 0.23
N CYS A 154 -16.71 5.64 0.63
CA CYS A 154 -17.27 4.30 0.84
C CYS A 154 -18.69 4.22 0.30
N LEU A 155 -19.30 3.03 0.22
CA LEU A 155 -20.62 2.85 -0.40
C LEU A 155 -21.75 3.67 0.23
N SER A 156 -21.64 4.04 1.50
CA SER A 156 -22.63 4.88 2.18
C SER A 156 -22.39 6.38 1.98
N GLY A 157 -21.27 6.80 1.42
CA GLY A 157 -20.96 8.21 1.18
C GLY A 157 -19.51 8.59 1.45
N ASP A 158 -19.27 9.89 1.50
CA ASP A 158 -18.02 10.53 1.90
C ASP A 158 -17.98 10.63 3.43
N LEU A 159 -17.26 9.71 4.08
CA LEU A 159 -17.14 9.58 5.53
C LEU A 159 -16.01 10.42 6.09
N ASP A 160 -16.30 11.31 7.03
CA ASP A 160 -15.32 11.84 7.96
C ASP A 160 -15.09 10.82 9.08
N TRP A 161 -14.00 10.07 9.00
CA TRP A 161 -13.74 8.98 9.95
C TRP A 161 -13.34 9.47 11.36
N GLN A 162 -12.98 10.76 11.53
CA GLN A 162 -12.71 11.32 12.86
C GLN A 162 -13.99 11.55 13.66
N THR A 163 -15.04 11.97 12.97
CA THR A 163 -16.32 12.36 13.58
C THR A 163 -17.44 11.34 13.36
N GLY A 164 -17.29 10.44 12.40
CA GLY A 164 -18.32 9.52 11.94
C GLY A 164 -19.39 10.18 11.06
N GLN A 165 -19.19 11.43 10.62
CA GLN A 165 -20.15 12.11 9.77
C GLN A 165 -20.07 11.64 8.32
N LEU A 166 -21.21 11.25 7.76
CA LEU A 166 -21.39 10.93 6.36
C LEU A 166 -21.92 12.13 5.59
N ARG A 167 -21.45 12.30 4.36
CA ARG A 167 -21.99 13.20 3.35
C ARG A 167 -22.37 12.40 2.11
N GLU A 168 -23.25 12.93 1.30
CA GLU A 168 -23.56 12.33 0.01
C GLU A 168 -22.34 12.33 -0.91
N HIS A 169 -22.30 11.37 -1.83
CA HIS A 169 -21.30 11.34 -2.89
C HIS A 169 -21.39 12.59 -3.77
N SER A 170 -20.26 13.06 -4.24
CA SER A 170 -20.18 14.22 -5.11
C SER A 170 -19.01 14.09 -6.09
N ASP A 171 -19.27 14.42 -7.35
CA ASP A 171 -18.27 14.57 -8.42
C ASP A 171 -17.29 15.72 -8.16
N GLN A 172 -17.66 16.67 -7.27
CA GLN A 172 -16.76 17.74 -6.82
C GLN A 172 -15.61 17.22 -5.93
N LYS A 173 -15.74 15.98 -5.45
CA LYS A 173 -14.69 15.30 -4.69
C LYS A 173 -13.91 14.39 -5.62
N LEU A 174 -12.60 14.65 -5.74
CA LEU A 174 -11.73 13.92 -6.65
C LEU A 174 -11.27 12.57 -6.06
N TYR A 175 -12.24 11.78 -5.60
CA TYR A 175 -11.94 10.41 -5.17
C TYR A 175 -11.72 9.52 -6.40
N THR A 176 -10.62 8.74 -6.40
CA THR A 176 -10.31 7.72 -7.41
C THR A 176 -10.61 6.31 -6.93
N TYR A 177 -11.22 6.18 -5.76
CA TYR A 177 -11.64 4.92 -5.18
C TYR A 177 -12.96 5.06 -4.42
N CYS A 178 -13.62 3.93 -4.22
CA CYS A 178 -14.68 3.77 -3.24
C CYS A 178 -14.46 2.42 -2.54
N VAL A 179 -14.43 2.43 -1.20
CA VAL A 179 -14.34 1.19 -0.42
C VAL A 179 -15.66 0.44 -0.53
N ASP A 180 -15.62 -0.86 -0.89
CA ASP A 180 -16.80 -1.71 -1.06
C ASP A 180 -17.41 -2.15 0.29
N ALA A 181 -17.70 -1.17 1.13
CA ALA A 181 -18.40 -1.33 2.40
C ALA A 181 -19.18 -0.07 2.77
N CYS A 182 -20.26 -0.23 3.53
CA CYS A 182 -21.01 0.88 4.13
C CYS A 182 -20.50 1.15 5.55
N TYR A 183 -20.40 2.42 5.90
CA TYR A 183 -20.24 2.79 7.30
C TYR A 183 -21.61 2.78 7.98
N LEU A 184 -21.75 1.98 9.03
CA LEU A 184 -22.95 1.87 9.86
C LEU A 184 -22.81 2.76 11.08
N MET A 185 -23.86 3.55 11.36
CA MET A 185 -23.93 4.31 12.60
C MET A 185 -24.01 3.34 13.80
N PRO A 186 -23.56 3.73 15.00
CA PRO A 186 -23.53 2.83 16.15
C PRO A 186 -24.87 2.14 16.50
N ASP A 187 -25.99 2.81 16.22
CA ASP A 187 -27.36 2.30 16.45
C ASP A 187 -27.86 1.36 15.33
N GLU A 188 -27.18 1.33 14.19
CA GLU A 188 -27.51 0.44 13.07
C GLU A 188 -26.75 -0.90 13.14
N ARG A 189 -25.76 -1.01 14.00
CA ARG A 189 -24.84 -2.16 14.07
C ARG A 189 -25.49 -3.37 14.72
N GLN A 190 -25.30 -4.53 14.11
CA GLN A 190 -25.84 -5.81 14.58
C GLN A 190 -24.75 -6.75 15.10
N GLY A 191 -23.47 -6.35 14.95
CA GLY A 191 -22.29 -7.15 15.29
C GLY A 191 -21.78 -8.03 14.15
N CYS A 192 -20.60 -8.60 14.35
CA CYS A 192 -19.89 -9.39 13.34
C CYS A 192 -19.41 -10.75 13.93
N PRO A 193 -20.33 -11.69 14.19
CA PRO A 193 -20.00 -12.94 14.87
C PRO A 193 -19.00 -13.82 14.12
N VAL A 194 -18.98 -13.80 12.77
CA VAL A 194 -17.99 -14.55 11.99
C VAL A 194 -16.60 -13.94 12.14
N PHE A 195 -16.51 -12.62 12.11
CA PHE A 195 -15.25 -11.92 12.37
C PHE A 195 -14.76 -12.12 13.80
N ASP A 196 -15.65 -12.08 14.78
CA ASP A 196 -15.31 -12.35 16.18
C ASP A 196 -14.80 -13.80 16.36
N GLN A 197 -15.44 -14.77 15.72
CA GLN A 197 -14.99 -16.16 15.70
C GLN A 197 -13.64 -16.31 14.99
N PHE A 198 -13.42 -15.61 13.88
CA PHE A 198 -12.13 -15.57 13.20
C PHE A 198 -11.04 -15.02 14.11
N CYS A 199 -11.28 -13.91 14.80
CA CYS A 199 -10.34 -13.35 15.76
C CYS A 199 -10.09 -14.31 16.93
N ALA A 200 -11.13 -14.94 17.48
CA ALA A 200 -10.99 -15.91 18.57
C ALA A 200 -10.10 -17.09 18.17
N THR A 201 -10.24 -17.59 16.95
CA THR A 201 -9.48 -18.73 16.45
C THR A 201 -8.06 -18.33 16.05
N SER A 202 -7.91 -17.34 15.17
CA SER A 202 -6.61 -16.98 14.55
C SER A 202 -5.75 -16.13 15.47
N LEU A 203 -6.35 -15.29 16.32
CA LEU A 203 -5.66 -14.37 17.24
C LEU A 203 -5.74 -14.82 18.69
N GLN A 204 -6.16 -16.08 18.97
CA GLN A 204 -6.22 -16.68 20.30
C GLN A 204 -7.12 -15.95 21.29
N ASN A 205 -8.20 -15.33 20.79
CA ASN A 205 -9.15 -14.54 21.58
C ASN A 205 -8.48 -13.40 22.39
N ASP A 206 -7.35 -12.88 21.88
CA ASP A 206 -6.64 -11.75 22.51
C ASP A 206 -7.29 -10.42 22.06
N PRO A 207 -7.89 -9.66 22.99
CA PRO A 207 -8.55 -8.40 22.66
C PRO A 207 -7.57 -7.34 22.15
N ALA A 208 -6.30 -7.35 22.57
CA ALA A 208 -5.29 -6.43 22.08
C ALA A 208 -4.92 -6.72 20.61
N LYS A 209 -4.85 -8.01 20.23
CA LYS A 209 -4.65 -8.40 18.82
C LYS A 209 -5.84 -8.03 17.94
N ARG A 210 -7.06 -8.27 18.43
CA ARG A 210 -8.28 -7.84 17.72
C ARG A 210 -8.31 -6.33 17.51
N GLN A 211 -7.97 -5.56 18.54
CA GLN A 211 -7.89 -4.09 18.44
C GLN A 211 -6.81 -3.67 17.44
N GLN A 212 -5.62 -4.25 17.54
CA GLN A 212 -4.52 -3.99 16.59
C GLN A 212 -4.94 -4.30 15.15
N LEU A 213 -5.64 -5.42 14.93
CA LEU A 213 -6.12 -5.81 13.60
C LEU A 213 -7.11 -4.78 13.02
N LEU A 214 -8.07 -4.30 13.83
CA LEU A 214 -9.01 -3.26 13.40
C LEU A 214 -8.30 -1.93 13.11
N GLU A 215 -7.31 -1.55 13.90
CA GLU A 215 -6.47 -0.37 13.67
C GLU A 215 -5.70 -0.48 12.34
N VAL A 216 -5.14 -1.66 12.05
CA VAL A 216 -4.45 -1.94 10.78
C VAL A 216 -5.42 -1.85 9.62
N LEU A 217 -6.59 -2.51 9.69
CA LEU A 217 -7.62 -2.44 8.66
C LEU A 217 -8.09 -1.01 8.40
N GLY A 218 -8.38 -0.25 9.44
CA GLY A 218 -8.78 1.15 9.31
C GLY A 218 -7.70 2.00 8.64
N TYR A 219 -6.45 1.83 9.04
CA TYR A 219 -5.36 2.62 8.49
C TYR A 219 -5.05 2.28 7.02
N ILE A 220 -5.04 0.99 6.63
CA ILE A 220 -4.74 0.60 5.25
C ILE A 220 -5.84 0.95 4.25
N LEU A 221 -7.09 1.01 4.69
CA LEU A 221 -8.23 1.40 3.86
C LEU A 221 -8.38 2.92 3.72
N SER A 222 -7.83 3.70 4.65
CA SER A 222 -7.91 5.16 4.66
C SER A 222 -6.78 5.83 3.85
N ASP A 223 -6.90 7.14 3.67
CA ASP A 223 -5.82 8.01 3.16
C ASP A 223 -4.99 8.62 4.30
N ALA A 224 -5.24 8.21 5.54
CA ALA A 224 -4.47 8.67 6.69
C ALA A 224 -2.97 8.44 6.49
N VAL A 225 -2.17 9.43 6.88
CA VAL A 225 -0.71 9.41 6.83
C VAL A 225 -0.14 9.67 8.23
N GLY A 226 1.13 9.41 8.43
CA GLY A 226 1.82 9.76 9.68
C GLY A 226 2.14 8.58 10.59
N ALA A 227 1.59 7.39 10.39
CA ALA A 227 1.96 6.21 11.18
C ALA A 227 3.40 5.73 10.95
N LYS A 228 3.99 6.07 9.80
CA LYS A 228 5.35 5.65 9.40
C LYS A 228 5.58 4.14 9.52
N SER A 229 4.55 3.35 9.26
CA SER A 229 4.54 1.90 9.49
C SER A 229 4.22 1.12 8.22
N ALA A 230 4.81 -0.07 8.14
CA ALA A 230 4.37 -1.15 7.26
C ALA A 230 3.80 -2.28 8.13
N PHE A 231 2.88 -3.05 7.57
CA PHE A 231 2.12 -4.07 8.30
C PHE A 231 2.59 -5.46 7.89
N PHE A 232 2.78 -6.31 8.89
CA PHE A 232 3.26 -7.67 8.68
C PHE A 232 2.38 -8.67 9.43
N LEU A 233 1.70 -9.55 8.68
CA LEU A 233 0.93 -10.64 9.24
C LEU A 233 1.89 -11.84 9.44
N HIS A 234 2.26 -12.09 10.69
CA HIS A 234 3.19 -13.16 11.07
C HIS A 234 2.46 -14.37 11.61
N GLY A 235 2.90 -15.57 11.26
CA GLY A 235 2.38 -16.81 11.86
C GLY A 235 2.60 -18.03 10.98
N ALA A 236 2.31 -19.21 11.53
CA ALA A 236 2.42 -20.48 10.84
C ALA A 236 1.56 -20.55 9.56
N PRO A 237 1.84 -21.47 8.64
CA PRO A 237 0.91 -21.80 7.56
C PRO A 237 -0.50 -22.09 8.09
N ASP A 238 -1.50 -21.84 7.29
CA ASP A 238 -2.91 -22.12 7.63
C ASP A 238 -3.45 -21.42 8.89
N SER A 239 -2.90 -20.26 9.24
CA SER A 239 -3.32 -19.49 10.43
C SER A 239 -4.36 -18.39 10.17
N GLY A 240 -4.80 -18.19 8.91
CA GLY A 240 -5.78 -17.17 8.54
C GLY A 240 -5.21 -15.89 7.91
N LYS A 241 -3.87 -15.74 7.80
CA LYS A 241 -3.21 -14.55 7.19
C LYS A 241 -3.75 -14.24 5.80
N SER A 242 -3.80 -15.25 4.92
CA SER A 242 -4.28 -15.08 3.53
C SER A 242 -5.76 -14.70 3.45
N ILE A 243 -6.57 -15.15 4.39
CA ILE A 243 -7.98 -14.73 4.49
C ILE A 243 -8.06 -13.22 4.74
N LEU A 244 -7.26 -12.70 5.65
CA LEU A 244 -7.23 -11.27 5.95
C LEU A 244 -6.69 -10.43 4.78
N LEU A 245 -5.63 -10.89 4.11
CA LEU A 245 -5.11 -10.23 2.90
C LEU A 245 -6.19 -10.15 1.82
N ASN A 246 -6.89 -11.27 1.58
CA ASN A 246 -7.96 -11.35 0.58
C ASN A 246 -9.17 -10.50 0.99
N PHE A 247 -9.53 -10.46 2.27
CA PHE A 247 -10.60 -9.62 2.79
C PHE A 247 -10.29 -8.13 2.56
N ALA A 248 -9.11 -7.65 2.97
CA ALA A 248 -8.70 -6.26 2.76
C ALA A 248 -8.64 -5.89 1.26
N SER A 249 -8.18 -6.83 0.42
CA SER A 249 -8.13 -6.65 -1.04
C SER A 249 -9.51 -6.61 -1.68
N ALA A 250 -10.48 -7.40 -1.17
CA ALA A 250 -11.82 -7.46 -1.73
C ALA A 250 -12.65 -6.20 -1.47
N LEU A 251 -12.25 -5.37 -0.51
CA LEU A 251 -12.89 -4.08 -0.23
C LEU A 251 -12.43 -2.95 -1.16
N LEU A 252 -11.47 -3.21 -2.05
CA LEU A 252 -10.88 -2.23 -2.96
C LEU A 252 -10.97 -2.72 -4.41
N ASP A 253 -11.03 -1.78 -5.35
CA ASP A 253 -10.88 -2.09 -6.77
C ASP A 253 -9.47 -2.68 -7.02
N LYS A 254 -9.38 -3.72 -7.86
CA LYS A 254 -8.12 -4.41 -8.18
C LYS A 254 -7.05 -3.47 -8.74
N ARG A 255 -7.44 -2.41 -9.46
CA ARG A 255 -6.50 -1.40 -9.99
C ARG A 255 -5.76 -0.63 -8.91
N LEU A 256 -6.28 -0.58 -7.68
CA LEU A 256 -5.68 0.10 -6.53
C LEU A 256 -4.71 -0.77 -5.74
N ILE A 257 -4.61 -2.04 -6.10
CA ILE A 257 -3.79 -3.03 -5.41
C ILE A 257 -2.58 -3.37 -6.27
N VAL A 258 -1.43 -3.50 -5.62
CA VAL A 258 -0.19 -3.96 -6.24
C VAL A 258 0.42 -5.07 -5.38
N ASN A 259 1.26 -5.91 -5.99
CA ASN A 259 1.91 -7.04 -5.32
C ASN A 259 3.42 -6.98 -5.54
N ILE A 260 4.10 -6.15 -4.74
CA ILE A 260 5.55 -5.97 -4.79
C ILE A 260 6.14 -6.59 -3.55
N GLN A 261 7.07 -7.51 -3.73
CA GLN A 261 7.77 -8.14 -2.62
C GLN A 261 8.70 -7.15 -1.92
N LEU A 262 8.92 -7.32 -0.63
CA LEU A 262 9.73 -6.39 0.18
C LEU A 262 11.13 -6.14 -0.41
N HIS A 263 11.80 -7.20 -0.91
CA HIS A 263 13.12 -7.09 -1.52
C HIS A 263 13.13 -6.37 -2.88
N GLN A 264 11.97 -6.27 -3.55
CA GLN A 264 11.82 -5.60 -4.85
C GLN A 264 11.52 -4.09 -4.70
N LEU A 265 11.26 -3.60 -3.50
CA LEU A 265 10.93 -2.18 -3.27
C LEU A 265 12.07 -1.23 -3.63
N ASN A 266 13.30 -1.71 -3.82
CA ASN A 266 14.44 -0.92 -4.27
C ASN A 266 14.59 -0.88 -5.81
N GLU A 267 13.76 -1.61 -6.56
CA GLU A 267 13.79 -1.62 -8.02
C GLU A 267 13.01 -0.41 -8.57
N LYS A 268 13.66 0.42 -9.40
CA LYS A 268 13.08 1.68 -9.94
C LYS A 268 11.72 1.48 -10.60
N PHE A 269 11.58 0.44 -11.41
CA PHE A 269 10.32 0.14 -12.09
C PHE A 269 9.23 -0.32 -11.12
N LYS A 270 9.60 -1.02 -10.04
CA LYS A 270 8.67 -1.44 -9.01
C LYS A 270 8.18 -0.29 -8.14
N ILE A 271 9.05 0.68 -7.86
CA ILE A 271 8.65 1.92 -7.18
C ILE A 271 7.58 2.66 -7.99
N ALA A 272 7.73 2.75 -9.31
CA ALA A 272 6.75 3.40 -10.18
C ALA A 272 5.35 2.75 -10.12
N GLU A 273 5.28 1.42 -9.93
CA GLU A 273 4.02 0.69 -9.80
C GLU A 273 3.20 1.11 -8.56
N LEU A 274 3.81 1.80 -7.56
CA LEU A 274 3.11 2.31 -6.38
C LEU A 274 2.29 3.59 -6.67
N LEU A 275 2.52 4.23 -7.80
CA LEU A 275 1.79 5.46 -8.16
C LEU A 275 0.29 5.18 -8.26
N GLY A 276 -0.52 5.97 -7.55
CA GLY A 276 -1.98 5.83 -7.54
C GLY A 276 -2.52 4.56 -6.89
N LYS A 277 -1.64 3.76 -6.23
CA LYS A 277 -2.06 2.56 -5.50
C LYS A 277 -2.40 2.88 -4.06
N LYS A 278 -3.41 2.18 -3.52
CA LYS A 278 -3.85 2.33 -2.14
C LYS A 278 -3.16 1.33 -1.22
N ILE A 279 -2.97 0.09 -1.68
CA ILE A 279 -2.36 -0.97 -0.90
C ILE A 279 -1.43 -1.84 -1.74
N ASN A 280 -0.26 -2.14 -1.18
CA ASN A 280 0.61 -3.19 -1.65
C ASN A 280 0.37 -4.44 -0.78
N VAL A 281 -0.09 -5.52 -1.39
CA VAL A 281 -0.40 -6.78 -0.70
C VAL A 281 0.56 -7.86 -1.20
N ALA A 282 1.55 -8.24 -0.40
CA ALA A 282 2.48 -9.31 -0.77
C ALA A 282 2.53 -10.39 0.31
N GLY A 283 2.10 -11.59 -0.08
CA GLY A 283 2.24 -12.80 0.73
C GLY A 283 3.61 -13.45 0.53
N GLU A 284 3.94 -14.38 1.42
CA GLU A 284 5.13 -15.25 1.34
C GLU A 284 6.46 -14.48 1.19
N ILE A 285 6.73 -13.57 2.11
CA ILE A 285 8.07 -12.98 2.17
C ILE A 285 9.09 -14.09 2.36
N LYS A 286 9.95 -14.27 1.35
CA LYS A 286 11.09 -15.17 1.46
C LYS A 286 12.05 -14.59 2.49
N GLY A 287 12.56 -15.43 3.40
CA GLY A 287 13.52 -15.05 4.45
C GLY A 287 14.90 -14.62 3.92
N SER A 288 14.99 -14.18 2.65
CA SER A 288 16.23 -13.67 2.08
C SER A 288 16.66 -12.39 2.78
N ALA A 289 17.95 -12.28 3.08
CA ALA A 289 18.51 -11.13 3.77
C ALA A 289 18.24 -9.82 3.00
N LEU A 290 17.69 -8.83 3.72
CA LEU A 290 17.58 -7.48 3.22
C LEU A 290 18.99 -6.84 3.18
N ARG A 291 19.35 -6.32 2.01
CA ARG A 291 20.63 -5.60 1.82
C ARG A 291 20.48 -4.11 1.98
N ASP A 292 19.31 -3.60 1.65
CA ASP A 292 18.99 -2.19 1.70
C ASP A 292 17.49 -2.00 1.98
N ILE A 293 17.16 -1.07 2.89
CA ILE A 293 15.79 -0.69 3.26
C ILE A 293 15.51 0.79 2.99
N SER A 294 16.29 1.44 2.13
CA SER A 294 16.15 2.87 1.85
C SER A 294 14.76 3.20 1.29
N SER A 295 14.34 2.49 0.23
CA SER A 295 13.00 2.68 -0.35
C SER A 295 11.88 2.34 0.62
N PHE A 296 12.01 1.26 1.40
CA PHE A 296 11.06 0.92 2.47
C PHE A 296 10.90 2.06 3.47
N LYS A 297 12.02 2.68 3.89
CA LYS A 297 12.02 3.84 4.81
C LYS A 297 11.34 5.04 4.18
N SER A 298 11.64 5.35 2.92
CA SER A 298 11.05 6.47 2.21
C SER A 298 9.55 6.28 1.96
N ILE A 299 9.11 5.08 1.54
CA ILE A 299 7.68 4.79 1.36
C ILE A 299 6.93 4.94 2.69
N THR A 300 7.43 4.31 3.76
CA THR A 300 6.76 4.40 5.08
C THR A 300 6.88 5.79 5.71
N GLY A 301 7.91 6.55 5.34
CA GLY A 301 8.13 7.93 5.80
C GLY A 301 7.27 8.97 5.09
N GLY A 302 6.72 8.63 3.93
CA GLY A 302 6.03 9.58 3.06
C GLY A 302 6.99 10.52 2.32
N ASP A 303 8.22 10.08 2.05
CA ASP A 303 9.20 10.86 1.33
C ASP A 303 8.89 10.88 -0.18
N ARG A 304 9.25 11.97 -0.84
CA ARG A 304 9.17 12.06 -2.31
C ARG A 304 10.20 11.14 -2.94
N MET A 305 9.76 10.29 -3.88
CA MET A 305 10.58 9.28 -4.54
C MET A 305 10.60 9.47 -6.05
N CYS A 306 11.63 8.91 -6.69
CA CYS A 306 11.75 8.85 -8.14
C CYS A 306 11.29 7.48 -8.64
N GLY A 307 10.29 7.47 -9.50
CA GLY A 307 9.84 6.29 -10.24
C GLY A 307 10.18 6.40 -11.73
N GLU A 308 10.17 5.28 -12.41
CA GLU A 308 10.44 5.20 -13.86
C GLU A 308 9.62 4.06 -14.46
N PHE A 309 8.80 4.34 -15.47
CA PHE A 309 8.22 3.30 -16.31
C PHE A 309 9.14 2.97 -17.47
N LYS A 310 9.11 1.72 -17.93
CA LYS A 310 9.99 1.26 -18.99
C LYS A 310 9.75 2.06 -20.28
N GLY A 311 10.77 2.78 -20.72
CA GLY A 311 10.71 3.59 -21.95
C GLY A 311 10.14 5.00 -21.77
N GLU A 312 9.87 5.42 -20.52
CA GLU A 312 9.42 6.76 -20.18
C GLU A 312 10.50 7.53 -19.41
N LEU A 313 10.31 8.86 -19.30
CA LEU A 313 11.17 9.69 -18.48
C LEU A 313 10.88 9.44 -16.98
N PRO A 314 11.91 9.50 -16.11
CA PRO A 314 11.71 9.42 -14.68
C PRO A 314 10.79 10.53 -14.17
N PHE A 315 9.97 10.20 -13.18
CA PHE A 315 9.06 11.15 -12.54
C PHE A 315 9.17 11.08 -11.02
N TYR A 316 8.72 12.14 -10.34
CA TYR A 316 8.76 12.21 -8.88
C TYR A 316 7.34 12.20 -8.31
N PHE A 317 7.13 11.39 -7.28
CA PHE A 317 5.85 11.30 -6.59
C PHE A 317 6.05 10.97 -5.11
N THR A 318 5.04 11.19 -4.29
CA THR A 318 4.99 10.75 -2.90
C THR A 318 4.07 9.55 -2.80
N PRO A 319 4.58 8.34 -2.49
CA PRO A 319 3.74 7.16 -2.34
C PRO A 319 2.78 7.31 -1.15
N THR A 320 1.49 7.09 -1.39
CA THR A 320 0.45 6.99 -0.34
C THR A 320 0.07 5.54 -0.06
N CYS A 321 0.57 4.62 -0.88
CA CYS A 321 0.34 3.18 -0.82
C CYS A 321 0.76 2.60 0.53
N LYS A 322 -0.15 1.89 1.20
CA LYS A 322 0.15 1.18 2.46
C LYS A 322 0.79 -0.17 2.16
N LEU A 323 1.83 -0.52 2.91
CA LEU A 323 2.56 -1.77 2.71
C LEU A 323 2.01 -2.85 3.65
N LEU A 324 1.35 -3.87 3.12
CA LEU A 324 0.85 -5.03 3.85
C LEU A 324 1.53 -6.30 3.35
N PHE A 325 2.23 -6.97 4.25
CA PHE A 325 2.97 -8.18 4.00
C PHE A 325 2.44 -9.34 4.84
N ALA A 326 2.67 -10.57 4.38
CA ALA A 326 2.46 -11.76 5.20
C ALA A 326 3.63 -12.74 5.04
N GLY A 327 3.91 -13.47 6.09
CA GLY A 327 4.97 -14.47 6.08
C GLY A 327 5.07 -15.26 7.38
N ASN A 328 5.85 -16.34 7.34
CA ASN A 328 6.11 -17.17 8.50
C ASN A 328 7.37 -16.72 9.27
N THR A 329 8.21 -15.91 8.61
CA THR A 329 9.45 -15.38 9.19
C THR A 329 9.66 -13.96 8.69
N LEU A 330 10.23 -13.09 9.51
CA LEU A 330 10.74 -11.80 9.06
C LEU A 330 12.04 -12.03 8.27
N PRO A 331 12.36 -11.17 7.30
CA PRO A 331 13.60 -11.25 6.54
C PRO A 331 14.82 -11.00 7.45
N GLU A 332 15.93 -11.64 7.17
CA GLU A 332 17.18 -11.38 7.89
C GLU A 332 17.73 -9.98 7.57
N THR A 333 18.30 -9.33 8.56
CA THR A 333 19.04 -8.08 8.43
C THR A 333 20.43 -8.28 9.03
N LYS A 334 21.47 -7.90 8.29
CA LYS A 334 22.87 -8.14 8.74
C LYS A 334 23.51 -6.94 9.43
N ASP A 335 22.77 -5.86 9.58
CA ASP A 335 23.20 -4.60 10.19
C ASP A 335 22.25 -4.22 11.34
N THR A 336 22.81 -3.95 12.51
CA THR A 336 22.05 -3.59 13.72
C THR A 336 21.26 -2.29 13.56
N ASP A 337 21.81 -1.28 12.90
CA ASP A 337 21.12 0.00 12.67
C ASP A 337 19.98 -0.17 11.64
N MET A 338 20.21 -1.02 10.63
CA MET A 338 19.17 -1.40 9.66
C MET A 338 18.06 -2.18 10.38
N THR A 339 18.39 -3.16 11.22
CA THR A 339 17.42 -3.92 12.02
C THR A 339 16.53 -3.00 12.84
N ARG A 340 17.14 -2.09 13.60
CA ARG A 340 16.41 -1.13 14.43
C ARG A 340 15.49 -0.23 13.57
N SER A 341 16.00 0.28 12.47
CA SER A 341 15.24 1.13 11.55
C SER A 341 14.07 0.39 10.90
N PHE A 342 14.23 -0.90 10.63
CA PHE A 342 13.21 -1.79 10.08
C PHE A 342 12.14 -2.09 11.12
N VAL A 343 12.54 -2.60 12.30
CA VAL A 343 11.61 -2.95 13.40
C VAL A 343 10.77 -1.76 13.84
N ASN A 344 11.36 -0.57 13.95
CA ASN A 344 10.65 0.65 14.35
C ASN A 344 9.55 1.09 13.35
N ARG A 345 9.52 0.48 12.15
CA ARG A 345 8.52 0.72 11.12
C ARG A 345 7.58 -0.45 10.88
N LEU A 346 7.71 -1.51 11.68
CA LEU A 346 6.83 -2.68 11.55
C LEU A 346 5.70 -2.64 12.58
N CYS A 347 4.47 -2.76 12.11
CA CYS A 347 3.34 -3.18 12.90
C CYS A 347 3.07 -4.65 12.60
N VAL A 348 3.41 -5.54 13.53
CA VAL A 348 3.31 -6.99 13.35
C VAL A 348 2.06 -7.50 14.04
N VAL A 349 1.19 -8.17 13.28
CA VAL A 349 0.02 -8.89 13.81
C VAL A 349 0.34 -10.38 13.84
N ILE A 350 0.35 -10.98 15.02
CA ILE A 350 0.70 -12.39 15.22
C ILE A 350 -0.54 -13.28 15.15
N PHE A 351 -0.54 -14.20 14.19
CA PHE A 351 -1.50 -15.28 14.03
C PHE A 351 -0.94 -16.54 14.72
N GLY A 352 -1.40 -16.76 15.94
CA GLY A 352 -0.74 -17.71 16.86
C GLY A 352 -1.04 -19.19 16.61
N VAL A 353 -2.03 -19.54 15.78
CA VAL A 353 -2.54 -20.90 15.66
C VAL A 353 -2.63 -21.34 14.20
N SER A 354 -2.06 -22.50 13.86
CA SER A 354 -2.33 -23.19 12.59
C SER A 354 -3.66 -23.96 12.70
N ILE A 355 -4.57 -23.70 11.79
CA ILE A 355 -5.91 -24.31 11.78
C ILE A 355 -5.85 -25.63 11.00
N PRO A 356 -6.15 -26.78 11.62
CA PRO A 356 -6.17 -28.06 10.94
C PRO A 356 -7.11 -28.06 9.73
N LYS A 357 -6.72 -28.77 8.65
CA LYS A 357 -7.45 -28.78 7.36
C LYS A 357 -8.92 -29.18 7.47
N ASP A 358 -9.24 -30.08 8.40
CA ASP A 358 -10.61 -30.55 8.68
C ASP A 358 -11.46 -29.52 9.40
N LYS A 359 -10.84 -28.51 10.03
CA LYS A 359 -11.51 -27.39 10.72
C LYS A 359 -11.52 -26.09 9.91
N GLN A 360 -10.91 -26.07 8.73
CA GLN A 360 -10.87 -24.90 7.88
C GLN A 360 -12.23 -24.68 7.18
N ASP A 361 -12.81 -23.51 7.36
CA ASP A 361 -13.99 -23.09 6.61
C ASP A 361 -13.59 -22.52 5.24
N LYS A 362 -13.83 -23.28 4.17
CA LYS A 362 -13.52 -22.88 2.79
C LYS A 362 -14.33 -21.66 2.33
N ASN A 363 -15.44 -21.37 2.99
CA ASN A 363 -16.31 -20.23 2.67
C ASN A 363 -16.11 -19.03 3.62
N LEU A 364 -15.07 -19.06 4.45
CA LEU A 364 -14.84 -18.05 5.50
C LEU A 364 -14.72 -16.64 4.90
N LEU A 365 -14.01 -16.48 3.78
CA LEU A 365 -13.87 -15.17 3.13
C LEU A 365 -15.23 -14.59 2.73
N ASN A 366 -16.11 -15.38 2.10
CA ASN A 366 -17.43 -14.90 1.71
C ASN A 366 -18.28 -14.52 2.91
N LYS A 367 -18.22 -15.30 4.00
CA LYS A 367 -18.92 -14.98 5.26
C LYS A 367 -18.40 -13.68 5.89
N LEU A 368 -17.09 -13.45 5.89
CA LEU A 368 -16.50 -12.18 6.34
C LEU A 368 -16.93 -11.01 5.45
N LEU A 369 -17.04 -11.23 4.14
CA LEU A 369 -17.53 -10.21 3.21
C LEU A 369 -19.03 -9.91 3.38
N GLU A 370 -19.82 -10.84 3.91
CA GLU A 370 -21.21 -10.56 4.32
C GLU A 370 -21.26 -9.63 5.55
N GLU A 371 -20.26 -9.65 6.42
CA GLU A 371 -20.10 -8.78 7.60
C GLU A 371 -19.22 -7.54 7.33
N ARG A 372 -18.84 -7.26 6.08
CA ARG A 372 -17.86 -6.21 5.75
C ARG A 372 -18.25 -4.83 6.25
N ASP A 373 -19.53 -4.49 6.24
CA ASP A 373 -20.02 -3.17 6.67
C ASP A 373 -19.79 -2.96 8.18
N GLU A 374 -20.04 -3.98 8.98
CA GLU A 374 -19.76 -3.99 10.41
C GLU A 374 -18.25 -3.91 10.70
N ILE A 375 -17.46 -4.77 10.02
CA ILE A 375 -16.00 -4.82 10.18
C ILE A 375 -15.38 -3.48 9.77
N PHE A 376 -15.81 -2.91 8.64
CA PHE A 376 -15.37 -1.60 8.17
C PHE A 376 -15.69 -0.50 9.17
N SER A 377 -16.93 -0.48 9.72
CA SER A 377 -17.36 0.51 10.71
C SER A 377 -16.50 0.44 11.97
N LEU A 378 -16.25 -0.77 12.49
CA LEU A 378 -15.36 -0.99 13.64
C LEU A 378 -13.92 -0.57 13.33
N ALA A 379 -13.45 -0.80 12.11
CA ALA A 379 -12.11 -0.39 11.67
C ALA A 379 -11.98 1.15 11.59
N MET A 380 -13.02 1.85 11.16
CA MET A 380 -13.04 3.33 11.15
C MET A 380 -13.05 3.90 12.56
N ASP A 381 -13.80 3.33 13.49
CA ASP A 381 -13.77 3.73 14.90
C ASP A 381 -12.38 3.49 15.53
N ALA A 382 -11.76 2.35 15.19
CA ALA A 382 -10.40 2.03 15.62
C ALA A 382 -9.37 3.02 15.05
N LEU A 383 -9.52 3.44 13.78
CA LEU A 383 -8.70 4.47 13.14
C LEU A 383 -8.85 5.83 13.84
N ALA A 384 -10.07 6.25 14.17
CA ALA A 384 -10.33 7.49 14.90
C ALA A 384 -9.65 7.47 16.30
N SER A 385 -9.71 6.33 16.98
CA SER A 385 -9.03 6.12 18.26
C SER A 385 -7.51 6.09 18.12
N LEU A 386 -6.99 5.48 17.06
CA LEU A 386 -5.56 5.42 16.72
C LEU A 386 -5.00 6.82 16.43
N HIS A 387 -5.74 7.64 15.68
CA HIS A 387 -5.36 9.03 15.41
C HIS A 387 -5.23 9.85 16.70
N LYS A 388 -6.20 9.73 17.63
CA LYS A 388 -6.12 10.40 18.94
C LYS A 388 -4.88 10.01 19.75
N ARG A 389 -4.31 8.82 19.49
CA ARG A 389 -3.06 8.33 20.08
C ARG A 389 -1.83 8.60 19.19
N ASN A 390 -1.90 9.59 18.27
CA ASN A 390 -0.83 9.93 17.34
C ASN A 390 -0.30 8.71 16.56
N TYR A 391 -1.21 7.86 16.07
CA TYR A 391 -0.92 6.63 15.33
C TYR A 391 -0.03 5.62 16.08
N GLN A 392 -0.12 5.61 17.41
CA GLN A 392 0.50 4.57 18.23
C GLN A 392 -0.40 3.33 18.22
N PHE A 393 -0.05 2.36 17.39
CA PHE A 393 -0.78 1.08 17.32
C PHE A 393 -0.76 0.34 18.64
N THR A 394 -1.82 -0.40 18.91
CA THR A 394 -1.86 -1.37 20.00
C THR A 394 -0.78 -2.43 19.73
N VAL A 395 0.07 -2.70 20.73
CA VAL A 395 1.12 -3.72 20.65
C VAL A 395 0.84 -4.81 21.68
N PRO A 396 0.34 -5.98 21.26
CA PRO A 396 0.17 -7.14 22.13
C PRO A 396 1.51 -7.61 22.75
N THR A 397 1.45 -8.23 23.92
CA THR A 397 2.64 -8.65 24.67
C THR A 397 3.51 -9.63 23.89
N ASP A 398 2.91 -10.60 23.20
CA ASP A 398 3.63 -11.56 22.38
C ASP A 398 4.28 -10.93 21.14
N THR A 399 3.63 -9.91 20.54
CA THR A 399 4.23 -9.11 19.47
C THR A 399 5.47 -8.36 19.95
N GLN A 400 5.41 -7.76 21.13
CA GLN A 400 6.59 -7.10 21.72
C GLN A 400 7.73 -8.07 21.98
N HIS A 401 7.43 -9.25 22.54
CA HIS A 401 8.43 -10.30 22.78
C HIS A 401 9.03 -10.80 21.47
N PHE A 402 8.21 -11.02 20.44
CA PHE A 402 8.66 -11.44 19.12
C PHE A 402 9.62 -10.44 18.48
N LEU A 403 9.27 -9.14 18.48
CA LEU A 403 10.11 -8.09 17.90
C LEU A 403 11.42 -7.93 18.66
N ASN A 404 11.42 -8.03 19.98
CA ASN A 404 12.63 -7.98 20.79
C ASN A 404 13.56 -9.18 20.48
N ALA A 405 13.01 -10.39 20.45
CA ALA A 405 13.77 -11.60 20.10
C ALA A 405 14.34 -11.53 18.67
N TYR A 406 13.55 -11.05 17.72
CA TYR A 406 14.02 -10.83 16.36
C TYR A 406 15.17 -9.83 16.32
N ALA A 407 15.07 -8.68 16.98
CA ALA A 407 16.13 -7.68 17.02
C ALA A 407 17.41 -8.21 17.65
N GLU A 408 17.30 -9.03 18.70
CA GLU A 408 18.42 -9.70 19.33
C GLU A 408 19.12 -10.69 18.37
N THR A 409 18.36 -11.52 17.68
CA THR A 409 18.93 -12.53 16.75
C THR A 409 19.61 -11.92 15.54
N GLN A 410 19.21 -10.70 15.13
CA GLN A 410 19.82 -9.96 14.01
C GLN A 410 21.05 -9.11 14.43
N SER A 411 21.39 -9.10 15.71
CA SER A 411 22.54 -8.35 16.22
C SER A 411 23.84 -9.12 15.97
N SER A 412 24.78 -8.52 15.24
CA SER A 412 26.13 -9.06 15.05
C SER A 412 26.86 -9.30 16.38
N VAL A 413 26.59 -8.47 17.38
CA VAL A 413 27.15 -8.63 18.73
C VAL A 413 26.56 -9.87 19.43
N HIS A 414 25.25 -10.08 19.30
CA HIS A 414 24.60 -11.24 19.91
C HIS A 414 25.07 -12.55 19.27
N ALA A 415 25.17 -12.57 17.93
CA ALA A 415 25.72 -13.73 17.21
C ALA A 415 27.16 -14.01 17.61
N PHE A 416 28.03 -12.98 17.70
CA PHE A 416 29.40 -13.10 18.17
C PHE A 416 29.48 -13.64 19.59
N LEU A 417 28.64 -13.13 20.51
CA LEU A 417 28.59 -13.57 21.89
C LEU A 417 28.17 -15.04 21.99
N LYS A 418 27.19 -15.46 21.20
CA LYS A 418 26.69 -16.84 21.16
C LYS A 418 27.73 -17.82 20.62
N ASP A 419 28.41 -17.45 19.53
CA ASP A 419 29.26 -18.39 18.78
C ASP A 419 30.70 -18.41 19.30
N TRP A 420 31.23 -17.23 19.66
CA TRP A 420 32.65 -17.10 20.03
C TRP A 420 32.89 -16.71 21.48
N CYS A 421 31.88 -16.45 22.27
CA CYS A 421 32.08 -16.01 23.63
C CYS A 421 31.51 -16.99 24.67
N GLU A 422 32.14 -17.01 25.83
CA GLU A 422 31.65 -17.67 27.04
C GLU A 422 31.49 -16.63 28.15
N ILE A 423 30.27 -16.58 28.72
CA ILE A 423 29.96 -15.70 29.85
C ILE A 423 30.04 -16.57 31.12
N GLY A 424 30.94 -16.23 32.05
CA GLY A 424 31.09 -16.99 33.26
C GLY A 424 32.12 -16.41 34.25
N ASN A 425 32.08 -16.94 35.46
CA ASN A 425 32.93 -16.50 36.56
C ASN A 425 34.41 -16.87 36.32
N GLY A 426 35.29 -15.88 36.30
CA GLY A 426 36.74 -16.06 36.30
C GLY A 426 37.45 -15.76 34.98
N GLY A 427 36.71 -15.68 33.87
CA GLY A 427 37.27 -15.30 32.56
C GLY A 427 37.55 -13.83 32.42
N TYR A 428 38.44 -13.47 31.50
CA TYR A 428 38.65 -12.09 31.10
C TYR A 428 39.08 -12.00 29.63
N VAL A 429 38.87 -10.82 29.05
CA VAL A 429 39.40 -10.47 27.75
C VAL A 429 39.80 -8.98 27.74
N PHE A 430 40.92 -8.64 27.14
CA PHE A 430 41.31 -7.26 26.96
C PHE A 430 40.43 -6.57 25.90
N SER A 431 40.08 -5.30 26.11
CA SER A 431 39.20 -4.54 25.18
C SER A 431 39.72 -4.55 23.74
N ARG A 432 41.03 -4.52 23.55
CA ARG A 432 41.64 -4.59 22.19
C ARG A 432 41.40 -5.94 21.54
N ASP A 433 41.60 -7.03 22.28
CA ASP A 433 41.48 -8.38 21.74
C ASP A 433 40.02 -8.74 21.47
N LEU A 434 39.11 -8.28 22.33
CA LEU A 434 37.65 -8.35 22.12
C LEU A 434 37.21 -7.65 20.82
N CYS A 435 37.69 -6.42 20.62
CA CYS A 435 37.35 -5.65 19.40
C CYS A 435 37.93 -6.29 18.14
N SER A 436 39.14 -6.89 18.24
CA SER A 436 39.77 -7.60 17.12
C SER A 436 38.98 -8.86 16.75
N ALA A 437 38.64 -9.66 17.75
CA ALA A 437 37.88 -10.90 17.57
C ALA A 437 36.45 -10.61 17.00
N TYR A 438 35.79 -9.58 17.51
CA TYR A 438 34.49 -9.18 17.01
C TYR A 438 34.52 -8.76 15.51
N ARG A 439 35.52 -7.98 15.08
CA ARG A 439 35.68 -7.62 13.68
C ARG A 439 35.94 -8.83 12.79
N GLU A 440 36.87 -9.68 13.23
CA GLU A 440 37.16 -10.93 12.53
C GLU A 440 35.92 -11.82 12.39
N TYR A 441 35.10 -11.94 13.46
CA TYR A 441 33.83 -12.63 13.41
C TYR A 441 32.86 -12.03 12.39
N CYS A 442 32.73 -10.69 12.38
CA CYS A 442 31.88 -9.97 11.42
C CYS A 442 32.33 -10.21 9.98
N ASP A 443 33.63 -10.10 9.70
CA ASP A 443 34.21 -10.32 8.38
C ASP A 443 33.95 -11.76 7.87
N LEU A 444 34.14 -12.77 8.75
CA LEU A 444 33.92 -14.18 8.40
C LEU A 444 32.42 -14.49 8.16
N ASN A 445 31.52 -13.86 8.86
CA ASN A 445 30.08 -14.14 8.80
C ASN A 445 29.29 -13.13 7.97
N GLY A 446 29.96 -12.16 7.33
CA GLY A 446 29.34 -11.16 6.46
C GLY A 446 28.42 -10.18 7.20
N PHE A 447 28.77 -9.85 8.45
CA PHE A 447 28.13 -8.76 9.20
C PHE A 447 28.91 -7.46 9.04
N ASP A 448 28.20 -6.33 9.03
CA ASP A 448 28.83 -5.03 9.21
C ASP A 448 29.12 -4.78 10.71
N PRO A 449 30.39 -4.55 11.11
CA PRO A 449 30.72 -4.35 12.50
C PRO A 449 30.22 -3.00 13.01
N ILE A 450 29.51 -2.99 14.12
CA ILE A 450 29.15 -1.73 14.79
C ILE A 450 30.37 -1.08 15.44
N LYS A 451 30.25 0.22 15.79
CA LYS A 451 31.34 0.95 16.46
C LYS A 451 31.76 0.25 17.74
N ASN A 452 33.08 0.10 17.93
CA ASN A 452 33.65 -0.60 19.11
C ASN A 452 33.05 -0.13 20.44
N GLN A 453 32.79 1.17 20.61
CA GLN A 453 32.20 1.70 21.84
C GLN A 453 30.77 1.19 22.05
N ALA A 454 29.97 1.12 20.98
CA ALA A 454 28.60 0.61 21.03
C ALA A 454 28.58 -0.89 21.38
N MET A 455 29.41 -1.68 20.73
CA MET A 455 29.60 -3.11 21.05
C MET A 455 30.00 -3.32 22.51
N GLN A 456 30.99 -2.57 23.00
CA GLN A 456 31.43 -2.66 24.38
C GLN A 456 30.35 -2.26 25.39
N ASN A 457 29.55 -1.24 25.07
CA ASN A 457 28.42 -0.82 25.91
C ASN A 457 27.34 -1.92 26.00
N MET A 458 27.05 -2.61 24.89
CA MET A 458 26.12 -3.75 24.91
C MET A 458 26.65 -4.90 25.77
N ILE A 459 27.97 -5.22 25.69
CA ILE A 459 28.57 -6.29 26.45
C ILE A 459 28.54 -6.02 27.97
N VAL A 460 28.68 -4.76 28.38
CA VAL A 460 28.60 -4.39 29.82
C VAL A 460 27.21 -4.61 30.42
N THR A 461 26.16 -4.63 29.59
CA THR A 461 24.79 -4.89 30.07
C THR A 461 24.55 -6.38 30.39
N LEU A 462 25.44 -7.25 29.99
CA LEU A 462 25.31 -8.70 30.25
C LEU A 462 25.47 -9.02 31.74
N PRO A 463 24.70 -9.98 32.26
CA PRO A 463 24.88 -10.42 33.64
C PRO A 463 26.29 -11.01 33.87
N ASN A 464 26.90 -10.69 35.01
CA ASN A 464 28.22 -11.11 35.41
C ASN A 464 29.38 -10.62 34.55
N VAL A 465 29.18 -9.63 33.69
CA VAL A 465 30.25 -9.00 32.92
C VAL A 465 30.51 -7.59 33.47
N SER A 466 31.77 -7.28 33.80
CA SER A 466 32.18 -5.96 34.26
C SER A 466 33.33 -5.42 33.43
N ARG A 467 33.34 -4.08 33.21
CA ARG A 467 34.44 -3.42 32.55
C ARG A 467 35.40 -2.83 33.56
N GLU A 468 36.66 -3.34 33.58
CA GLU A 468 37.66 -2.93 34.56
C GLU A 468 39.08 -2.92 33.98
N ARG A 469 40.06 -2.54 34.78
CA ARG A 469 41.47 -2.73 34.46
C ARG A 469 41.91 -4.12 34.92
N ILE A 470 42.41 -4.88 33.98
CA ILE A 470 42.82 -6.27 34.18
C ILE A 470 44.33 -6.32 34.22
N ARG A 471 44.87 -6.92 35.31
CA ARG A 471 46.30 -7.22 35.47
C ARG A 471 46.52 -8.71 35.18
N ALA A 472 47.00 -9.02 33.99
CA ALA A 472 47.30 -10.38 33.56
C ALA A 472 48.37 -10.33 32.46
N GLU A 473 49.12 -11.42 32.30
CA GLU A 473 50.17 -11.59 31.29
C GLU A 473 51.21 -10.44 31.29
N GLY A 474 51.55 -9.91 32.47
CA GLY A 474 52.47 -8.81 32.59
C GLY A 474 51.93 -7.42 32.12
N LYS A 475 50.65 -7.35 31.76
CA LYS A 475 49.98 -6.15 31.27
C LYS A 475 48.97 -5.62 32.29
N ASN A 476 48.68 -4.31 32.23
CA ASN A 476 47.61 -3.67 33.00
C ASN A 476 46.76 -2.82 32.04
N LEU A 477 45.79 -3.47 31.42
CA LEU A 477 44.99 -2.89 30.34
C LEU A 477 43.49 -2.89 30.67
N ARG A 478 42.72 -2.06 30.00
CA ARG A 478 41.26 -2.08 30.06
C ARG A 478 40.75 -3.39 29.43
N GLY A 479 39.79 -4.04 30.08
CA GLY A 479 39.20 -5.27 29.62
C GLY A 479 37.83 -5.51 30.24
N PHE A 480 37.33 -6.72 30.00
CA PHE A 480 36.05 -7.23 30.50
C PHE A 480 36.33 -8.50 31.34
N ARG A 481 35.87 -8.52 32.58
CA ARG A 481 35.84 -9.69 33.44
C ARG A 481 34.50 -10.38 33.30
N GLY A 482 34.46 -11.70 33.38
CA GLY A 482 33.28 -12.52 33.21
C GLY A 482 33.00 -12.85 31.71
N LEU A 483 33.98 -12.60 30.81
CA LEU A 483 33.89 -12.89 29.40
C LEU A 483 35.17 -13.55 28.89
N ILE A 484 35.03 -14.67 28.19
CA ILE A 484 36.12 -15.35 27.47
C ILE A 484 35.77 -15.37 26.00
N VAL A 485 36.75 -15.13 25.12
CA VAL A 485 36.57 -15.20 23.66
C VAL A 485 37.31 -16.43 23.13
N HIS A 486 36.59 -17.28 22.43
CA HIS A 486 37.13 -18.48 21.75
C HIS A 486 37.10 -18.18 20.23
N ARG A 487 38.25 -18.17 19.57
CA ARG A 487 38.32 -17.87 18.11
C ARG A 487 37.88 -19.03 17.20
N GLU A 488 37.54 -20.18 17.76
CA GLU A 488 37.01 -21.34 17.03
C GLU A 488 35.55 -21.58 17.41
N SER A 489 34.71 -21.82 16.41
CA SER A 489 33.28 -22.08 16.60
C SER A 489 33.08 -23.30 17.52
N ARG A 490 32.32 -23.16 18.62
CA ARG A 490 31.89 -24.25 19.51
C ARG A 490 31.08 -25.34 18.78
N ASN A 491 30.58 -25.07 17.56
CA ASN A 491 29.72 -25.97 16.78
C ASN A 491 30.46 -26.92 15.84
N ALA A 492 31.81 -26.95 15.83
CA ALA A 492 32.60 -27.95 15.08
C ALA A 492 32.65 -29.34 15.72
N GLY A 493 32.00 -29.57 16.85
CA GLY A 493 32.17 -30.74 17.69
C GLY A 493 30.97 -31.68 17.84
N THR A 494 30.15 -31.91 16.79
CA THR A 494 29.13 -32.97 16.80
C THR A 494 28.86 -33.57 15.43
N MET A 495 29.90 -33.90 14.69
CA MET A 495 29.85 -34.86 13.59
C MET A 495 31.06 -35.76 13.62
N GLU A 496 31.18 -36.62 14.64
CA GLU A 496 31.97 -37.85 14.57
C GLU A 496 31.24 -38.97 15.29
N HIS A 497 31.10 -40.05 14.52
CA HIS A 497 30.76 -41.40 14.92
C HIS A 497 29.29 -41.80 15.16
N SER A 498 28.70 -42.30 14.08
CA SER A 498 28.10 -43.64 14.11
C SER A 498 28.31 -44.31 12.76
N SER A 499 29.28 -45.21 12.75
CA SER A 499 29.49 -46.27 11.78
C SER A 499 28.32 -47.26 11.80
#